data_087ff83216c1b4cf099f456e65f14e9a
#
_entry.id   087ff83216c1b4cf099f456e65f14e9a
#
_cell.length_a   1.000
_cell.length_b   1.000
_cell.length_c   1.000
_cell.angle_alpha   90.00
_cell.angle_beta   90.00
_cell.angle_gamma   90.00
#
_symmetry.space_group_name_H-M   'P 1'
#
loop_
_entity.id
_entity.type
_entity.pdbx_description
1 polymer ?
#
loop_
_entity_poly.entity_id
_entity_poly.type
_entity_poly.pdbx_seq_one_letter_code
_entity_poly.pdbx_strand_id
1 'polypeptide(L)'
;MTSQTIALDVYGTLIDTTGVLSALTRIVGEQQAAPLSNLWRTKQLEYSFRRGLMGRYVDFSVVTKEALEHSCQVFRIDMKPSDVDQLMQEYRTLPPYIDTKHGVEQLKESGHQVYAYSNGSNKAVTELLRQAAVHHLLDGVVSMEDVKTFKPNPIGYNHFCESTGCKPQHAWLVSGNNFDVIGAKSFGMHTAWLKRNHDAIFDPMGYEPTLTISTLTDLAHAIDELHS
;
A
#
# COMPACT_ATOMS: atom_id res chain seq x y z
N MET A 1 -21.83 14.82 11.26
CA MET A 1 -21.00 13.67 10.82
C MET A 1 -20.02 13.33 11.91
N THR A 2 -19.83 12.06 12.25
CA THR A 2 -18.82 11.63 13.24
C THR A 2 -17.47 11.51 12.54
N SER A 3 -16.45 12.23 13.00
CA SER A 3 -15.10 12.13 12.47
C SER A 3 -14.59 10.69 12.58
N GLN A 4 -14.07 10.14 11.50
CA GLN A 4 -13.47 8.82 11.42
C GLN A 4 -11.94 8.93 11.31
N THR A 5 -11.22 7.89 11.70
CA THR A 5 -9.76 7.78 11.51
C THR A 5 -9.48 6.86 10.34
N ILE A 6 -8.88 7.39 9.29
CA ILE A 6 -8.67 6.70 8.01
C ILE A 6 -7.20 6.32 7.85
N ALA A 7 -6.92 5.03 7.74
CA ALA A 7 -5.64 4.46 7.36
C ALA A 7 -5.63 4.26 5.83
N LEU A 8 -4.87 5.04 5.11
CA LEU A 8 -4.66 4.86 3.66
C LEU A 8 -3.40 4.03 3.44
N ASP A 9 -3.52 2.84 2.88
CA ASP A 9 -2.37 2.10 2.37
C ASP A 9 -1.67 2.92 1.27
N VAL A 10 -0.38 2.70 1.06
CA VAL A 10 0.45 3.54 0.18
C VAL A 10 0.69 2.86 -1.17
N TYR A 11 1.44 1.77 -1.20
CA TYR A 11 1.85 1.10 -2.45
C TYR A 11 0.70 0.30 -3.08
N GLY A 12 0.28 0.69 -4.27
CA GLY A 12 -0.88 0.09 -4.97
C GLY A 12 -2.23 0.67 -4.51
N THR A 13 -2.21 1.71 -3.70
CA THR A 13 -3.39 2.42 -3.17
C THR A 13 -3.32 3.92 -3.47
N LEU A 14 -2.41 4.66 -2.84
CA LEU A 14 -2.12 6.06 -3.15
C LEU A 14 -1.10 6.21 -4.28
N ILE A 15 -0.13 5.29 -4.33
CA ILE A 15 1.02 5.29 -5.23
C ILE A 15 0.90 4.15 -6.23
N ASP A 16 1.02 4.46 -7.50
CA ASP A 16 0.94 3.50 -8.60
C ASP A 16 2.25 2.72 -8.76
N THR A 17 2.24 1.48 -8.33
CA THR A 17 3.40 0.59 -8.42
C THR A 17 3.71 0.14 -9.86
N THR A 18 2.80 0.34 -10.81
CA THR A 18 3.05 0.04 -12.23
C THR A 18 3.97 1.07 -12.87
N GLY A 19 4.19 2.22 -12.23
CA GLY A 19 5.11 3.26 -12.71
C GLY A 19 6.54 2.78 -12.97
N VAL A 20 6.97 1.68 -12.32
CA VAL A 20 8.27 1.06 -12.57
C VAL A 20 8.35 0.34 -13.93
N LEU A 21 7.20 0.05 -14.58
CA LEU A 21 7.13 -0.75 -15.81
C LEU A 21 7.90 -0.10 -16.97
N SER A 22 7.85 1.22 -17.09
CA SER A 22 8.58 1.95 -18.14
C SER A 22 10.10 1.82 -18.00
N ALA A 23 10.61 1.82 -16.76
CA ALA A 23 12.02 1.59 -16.50
C ALA A 23 12.42 0.13 -16.79
N LEU A 24 11.59 -0.84 -16.39
CA LEU A 24 11.80 -2.24 -16.72
C LEU A 24 11.81 -2.48 -18.23
N THR A 25 10.88 -1.87 -18.98
CA THR A 25 10.82 -2.00 -20.44
C THR A 25 12.14 -1.53 -21.12
N ARG A 26 12.72 -0.45 -20.62
CA ARG A 26 14.03 0.04 -21.14
C ARG A 26 15.18 -0.93 -20.86
N ILE A 27 15.13 -1.66 -19.74
CA ILE A 27 16.21 -2.55 -19.30
C ILE A 27 16.08 -3.95 -19.92
N VAL A 28 14.87 -4.54 -19.90
CA VAL A 28 14.66 -5.95 -20.27
C VAL A 28 13.81 -6.14 -21.53
N GLY A 29 13.32 -5.08 -22.13
CA GLY A 29 12.43 -5.11 -23.31
C GLY A 29 10.96 -5.36 -22.98
N GLU A 30 10.08 -5.04 -23.94
CA GLU A 30 8.62 -5.07 -23.76
C GLU A 30 8.09 -6.45 -23.36
N GLN A 31 8.62 -7.52 -23.97
CA GLN A 31 8.11 -8.88 -23.75
C GLN A 31 8.34 -9.39 -22.32
N GLN A 32 9.43 -8.97 -21.67
CA GLN A 32 9.81 -9.44 -20.34
C GLN A 32 9.37 -8.49 -19.22
N ALA A 33 9.16 -7.21 -19.49
CA ALA A 33 8.91 -6.20 -18.48
C ALA A 33 7.67 -6.48 -17.63
N ALA A 34 6.52 -6.73 -18.24
CA ALA A 34 5.28 -6.97 -17.51
C ALA A 34 5.29 -8.28 -16.72
N PRO A 35 5.71 -9.44 -17.28
CA PRO A 35 5.86 -10.67 -16.49
C PRO A 35 6.85 -10.53 -15.33
N LEU A 36 7.99 -9.86 -15.54
CA LEU A 36 8.99 -9.60 -14.51
C LEU A 36 8.41 -8.72 -13.40
N SER A 37 7.74 -7.63 -13.74
CA SER A 37 7.10 -6.71 -12.78
C SER A 37 6.07 -7.45 -11.92
N ASN A 38 5.23 -8.29 -12.53
CA ASN A 38 4.22 -9.07 -11.81
C ASN A 38 4.85 -10.09 -10.85
N LEU A 39 5.88 -10.82 -11.27
CA LEU A 39 6.58 -11.74 -10.39
C LEU A 39 7.31 -10.99 -9.27
N TRP A 40 7.97 -9.87 -9.58
CA TRP A 40 8.63 -9.02 -8.60
C TRP A 40 7.66 -8.57 -7.50
N ARG A 41 6.51 -8.03 -7.88
CA ARG A 41 5.48 -7.62 -6.91
C ARG A 41 4.96 -8.80 -6.08
N THR A 42 4.68 -9.93 -6.71
CA THR A 42 4.23 -11.15 -6.04
C THR A 42 5.26 -11.62 -5.00
N LYS A 43 6.54 -11.69 -5.37
CA LYS A 43 7.61 -12.12 -4.47
C LYS A 43 7.90 -11.10 -3.37
N GLN A 44 7.77 -9.81 -3.64
CA GLN A 44 7.89 -8.77 -2.63
C GLN A 44 6.87 -8.96 -1.50
N LEU A 45 5.60 -9.20 -1.83
CA LEU A 45 4.56 -9.47 -0.85
C LEU A 45 4.79 -10.81 -0.14
N GLU A 46 5.06 -11.88 -0.89
CA GLU A 46 5.34 -13.20 -0.34
C GLU A 46 6.50 -13.17 0.68
N TYR A 47 7.59 -12.48 0.35
CA TYR A 47 8.76 -12.39 1.24
C TYR A 47 8.48 -11.55 2.48
N SER A 48 7.70 -10.47 2.36
CA SER A 48 7.26 -9.71 3.52
C SER A 48 6.40 -10.56 4.46
N PHE A 49 5.46 -11.35 3.93
CA PHE A 49 4.63 -12.26 4.74
C PHE A 49 5.47 -13.33 5.43
N ARG A 50 6.40 -13.97 4.71
CA ARG A 50 7.31 -14.98 5.28
C ARG A 50 8.15 -14.38 6.41
N ARG A 51 8.74 -13.20 6.20
CA ARG A 51 9.55 -12.52 7.23
C ARG A 51 8.73 -12.11 8.44
N GLY A 52 7.48 -11.63 8.23
CA GLY A 52 6.54 -11.34 9.31
C GLY A 52 6.24 -12.57 10.15
N LEU A 53 5.92 -13.72 9.51
CA LEU A 53 5.66 -15.00 10.19
C LEU A 53 6.87 -15.57 10.93
N MET A 54 8.08 -15.39 10.38
CA MET A 54 9.32 -15.85 11.00
C MET A 54 9.82 -14.92 12.12
N GLY A 55 9.22 -13.73 12.31
CA GLY A 55 9.76 -12.70 13.20
C GLY A 55 11.14 -12.18 12.77
N ARG A 56 11.42 -12.18 11.46
CA ARG A 56 12.70 -11.77 10.87
C ARG A 56 12.54 -10.51 10.00
N TYR A 57 12.12 -9.43 10.64
CA TYR A 57 11.95 -8.14 9.98
C TYR A 57 13.27 -7.63 9.40
N VAL A 58 13.18 -7.05 8.21
CA VAL A 58 14.17 -6.18 7.57
C VAL A 58 13.43 -5.02 6.94
N ASP A 59 14.11 -3.93 6.58
CA ASP A 59 13.47 -2.82 5.85
C ASP A 59 12.80 -3.33 4.56
N PHE A 60 11.64 -2.76 4.24
CA PHE A 60 10.86 -3.19 3.07
C PHE A 60 11.63 -3.02 1.75
N SER A 61 12.58 -2.08 1.69
CA SER A 61 13.46 -1.92 0.52
C SER A 61 14.38 -3.11 0.31
N VAL A 62 14.82 -3.77 1.39
CA VAL A 62 15.60 -5.03 1.30
C VAL A 62 14.73 -6.13 0.71
N VAL A 63 13.50 -6.27 1.20
CA VAL A 63 12.52 -7.25 0.66
C VAL A 63 12.25 -6.98 -0.83
N THR A 64 12.11 -5.71 -1.19
CA THR A 64 11.90 -5.27 -2.58
C THR A 64 13.06 -5.69 -3.48
N LYS A 65 14.31 -5.47 -3.03
CA LYS A 65 15.51 -5.83 -3.78
C LYS A 65 15.67 -7.35 -3.91
N GLU A 66 15.53 -8.10 -2.82
CA GLU A 66 15.59 -9.58 -2.83
C GLU A 66 14.55 -10.20 -3.78
N ALA A 67 13.34 -9.63 -3.82
CA ALA A 67 12.29 -10.07 -4.73
C ALA A 67 12.63 -9.79 -6.20
N LEU A 68 13.25 -8.63 -6.51
CA LEU A 68 13.74 -8.31 -7.85
C LEU A 68 14.83 -9.30 -8.29
N GLU A 69 15.84 -9.51 -7.45
CA GLU A 69 16.96 -10.42 -7.73
C GLU A 69 16.46 -11.85 -8.00
N HIS A 70 15.53 -12.35 -7.16
CA HIS A 70 14.90 -13.66 -7.40
C HIS A 70 14.15 -13.69 -8.73
N SER A 71 13.36 -12.66 -9.03
CA SER A 71 12.58 -12.61 -10.26
C SER A 71 13.46 -12.59 -11.51
N CYS A 72 14.58 -11.86 -11.47
CA CYS A 72 15.59 -11.88 -12.52
C CYS A 72 16.16 -13.29 -12.74
N GLN A 73 16.46 -14.03 -11.66
CA GLN A 73 16.93 -15.41 -11.77
C GLN A 73 15.91 -16.34 -12.43
N VAL A 74 14.63 -16.21 -12.07
CA VAL A 74 13.54 -17.01 -12.69
C VAL A 74 13.44 -16.78 -14.19
N PHE A 75 13.55 -15.52 -14.62
CA PHE A 75 13.51 -15.15 -16.05
C PHE A 75 14.86 -15.26 -16.76
N ARG A 76 15.94 -15.69 -16.04
CA ARG A 76 17.30 -15.79 -16.56
C ARG A 76 17.82 -14.47 -17.12
N ILE A 77 17.48 -13.38 -16.47
CA ILE A 77 17.92 -12.03 -16.81
C ILE A 77 19.19 -11.74 -15.99
N ASP A 78 20.28 -11.49 -16.68
CA ASP A 78 21.54 -11.02 -16.09
C ASP A 78 21.48 -9.49 -15.96
N MET A 79 20.82 -9.02 -14.88
CA MET A 79 20.65 -7.60 -14.62
C MET A 79 21.90 -7.01 -13.98
N LYS A 80 22.41 -5.93 -14.56
CA LYS A 80 23.59 -5.24 -14.02
C LYS A 80 23.26 -4.61 -12.65
N PRO A 81 24.24 -4.53 -11.72
CA PRO A 81 24.04 -3.83 -10.45
C PRO A 81 23.52 -2.40 -10.59
N SER A 82 23.98 -1.65 -11.61
CA SER A 82 23.51 -0.30 -11.91
C SER A 82 22.01 -0.25 -12.25
N ASP A 83 21.50 -1.26 -12.96
CA ASP A 83 20.09 -1.33 -13.36
C ASP A 83 19.22 -1.69 -12.17
N VAL A 84 19.71 -2.57 -11.28
CA VAL A 84 19.06 -2.85 -9.98
C VAL A 84 18.95 -1.58 -9.14
N ASP A 85 20.05 -0.83 -9.00
CA ASP A 85 20.06 0.42 -8.23
C ASP A 85 19.14 1.47 -8.85
N GLN A 86 19.09 1.57 -10.17
CA GLN A 86 18.15 2.44 -10.89
C GLN A 86 16.69 2.05 -10.58
N LEU A 87 16.33 0.77 -10.69
CA LEU A 87 14.98 0.29 -10.40
C LEU A 87 14.58 0.54 -8.94
N MET A 88 15.50 0.35 -8.00
CA MET A 88 15.29 0.65 -6.60
C MET A 88 15.10 2.16 -6.36
N GLN A 89 15.75 3.02 -7.14
CA GLN A 89 15.54 4.46 -7.10
C GLN A 89 14.18 4.83 -7.71
N GLU A 90 13.78 4.28 -8.86
CA GLU A 90 12.45 4.46 -9.45
C GLU A 90 11.34 4.08 -8.45
N TYR A 91 11.53 3.02 -7.69
CA TYR A 91 10.57 2.58 -6.66
C TYR A 91 10.37 3.61 -5.54
N ARG A 92 11.35 4.49 -5.31
CA ARG A 92 11.26 5.60 -4.33
C ARG A 92 10.55 6.84 -4.87
N THR A 93 10.32 6.91 -6.19
CA THR A 93 9.79 8.08 -6.89
C THR A 93 8.55 7.77 -7.72
N LEU A 94 7.87 6.66 -7.40
CA LEU A 94 6.66 6.22 -8.09
C LEU A 94 5.57 7.30 -8.08
N PRO A 95 4.83 7.48 -9.17
CA PRO A 95 3.77 8.48 -9.24
C PRO A 95 2.57 8.12 -8.36
N PRO A 96 1.83 9.10 -7.84
CA PRO A 96 0.52 8.85 -7.26
C PRO A 96 -0.50 8.49 -8.35
N TYR A 97 -1.56 7.78 -7.95
CA TYR A 97 -2.75 7.68 -8.81
C TYR A 97 -3.39 9.07 -8.99
N ILE A 98 -4.06 9.27 -10.12
CA ILE A 98 -4.62 10.56 -10.51
C ILE A 98 -5.64 11.13 -9.51
N ASP A 99 -6.36 10.28 -8.81
CA ASP A 99 -7.40 10.62 -7.84
C ASP A 99 -6.87 10.78 -6.40
N THR A 100 -5.60 10.45 -6.15
CA THR A 100 -5.03 10.39 -4.80
C THR A 100 -5.13 11.72 -4.07
N LYS A 101 -4.65 12.79 -4.68
CA LYS A 101 -4.63 14.11 -4.03
C LYS A 101 -6.05 14.57 -3.71
N HIS A 102 -6.93 14.55 -4.71
CA HIS A 102 -8.30 15.03 -4.55
C HIS A 102 -9.11 14.18 -3.57
N GLY A 103 -8.93 12.85 -3.60
CA GLY A 103 -9.59 11.96 -2.63
C GLY A 103 -9.16 12.22 -1.18
N VAL A 104 -7.85 12.50 -0.95
CA VAL A 104 -7.37 12.87 0.39
C VAL A 104 -7.91 14.24 0.82
N GLU A 105 -7.95 15.23 -0.08
CA GLU A 105 -8.54 16.55 0.18
C GLU A 105 -10.01 16.43 0.62
N GLN A 106 -10.83 15.66 -0.10
CA GLN A 106 -12.23 15.43 0.24
C GLN A 106 -12.41 14.77 1.62
N LEU A 107 -11.59 13.77 1.96
CA LEU A 107 -11.62 13.15 3.29
C LEU A 107 -11.31 14.18 4.39
N LYS A 108 -10.34 15.05 4.17
CA LYS A 108 -9.99 16.12 5.12
C LYS A 108 -11.10 17.17 5.23
N GLU A 109 -11.72 17.57 4.13
CA GLU A 109 -12.85 18.50 4.09
C GLU A 109 -14.09 17.94 4.82
N SER A 110 -14.30 16.61 4.79
CA SER A 110 -15.33 15.93 5.57
C SER A 110 -15.00 15.79 7.06
N GLY A 111 -13.84 16.31 7.51
CA GLY A 111 -13.45 16.36 8.93
C GLY A 111 -12.85 15.05 9.45
N HIS A 112 -12.43 14.14 8.57
CA HIS A 112 -11.75 12.90 8.98
C HIS A 112 -10.28 13.15 9.34
N GLN A 113 -9.74 12.29 10.20
CA GLN A 113 -8.30 12.17 10.41
C GLN A 113 -7.74 11.17 9.39
N VAL A 114 -6.74 11.57 8.63
CA VAL A 114 -6.23 10.78 7.48
C VAL A 114 -4.74 10.52 7.62
N TYR A 115 -4.38 9.26 7.71
CA TYR A 115 -2.99 8.80 7.88
C TYR A 115 -2.56 7.91 6.74
N ALA A 116 -1.31 8.01 6.32
CA ALA A 116 -0.70 6.97 5.51
C ALA A 116 -0.31 5.78 6.41
N TYR A 117 -0.60 4.55 5.97
CA TYR A 117 -0.28 3.33 6.70
C TYR A 117 0.44 2.32 5.79
N SER A 118 1.69 1.99 6.07
CA SER A 118 2.56 1.31 5.11
C SER A 118 3.48 0.25 5.69
N ASN A 119 3.83 -0.75 4.85
CA ASN A 119 4.95 -1.67 5.09
C ASN A 119 6.34 -1.01 4.88
N GLY A 120 6.39 0.10 4.12
CA GLY A 120 7.61 0.87 3.92
C GLY A 120 8.04 1.61 5.18
N SER A 121 9.35 1.89 5.32
CA SER A 121 9.86 2.66 6.45
C SER A 121 9.30 4.08 6.47
N ASN A 122 9.18 4.66 7.67
CA ASN A 122 8.62 5.98 7.88
C ASN A 122 9.29 7.04 6.99
N LYS A 123 10.63 6.98 6.92
CA LYS A 123 11.42 7.87 6.06
C LYS A 123 11.08 7.71 4.58
N ALA A 124 11.08 6.48 4.06
CA ALA A 124 10.84 6.22 2.64
C ALA A 124 9.42 6.63 2.21
N VAL A 125 8.41 6.32 3.04
CA VAL A 125 7.02 6.69 2.78
C VAL A 125 6.83 8.21 2.83
N THR A 126 7.41 8.89 3.81
CA THR A 126 7.36 10.35 3.92
C THR A 126 7.97 11.04 2.69
N GLU A 127 9.14 10.59 2.24
CA GLU A 127 9.80 11.13 1.04
C GLU A 127 8.95 10.91 -0.22
N LEU A 128 8.42 9.70 -0.41
CA LEU A 128 7.55 9.34 -1.54
C LEU A 128 6.28 10.19 -1.57
N LEU A 129 5.60 10.35 -0.44
CA LEU A 129 4.38 11.15 -0.35
C LEU A 129 4.64 12.67 -0.49
N ARG A 130 5.82 13.16 -0.11
CA ARG A 130 6.24 14.54 -0.37
C ARG A 130 6.43 14.80 -1.87
N GLN A 131 7.08 13.89 -2.57
CA GLN A 131 7.26 13.97 -4.02
C GLN A 131 5.93 13.88 -4.76
N ALA A 132 5.00 13.07 -4.25
CA ALA A 132 3.63 12.97 -4.76
C ALA A 132 2.75 14.20 -4.40
N ALA A 133 3.29 15.19 -3.66
CA ALA A 133 2.57 16.38 -3.18
C ALA A 133 1.29 16.06 -2.37
N VAL A 134 1.31 14.94 -1.60
CA VAL A 134 0.17 14.48 -0.78
C VAL A 134 0.49 14.54 0.72
N HIS A 135 1.76 14.44 1.11
CA HIS A 135 2.18 14.37 2.51
C HIS A 135 1.59 15.46 3.41
N HIS A 136 1.50 16.71 2.90
CA HIS A 136 1.01 17.87 3.66
C HIS A 136 -0.51 17.83 3.93
N LEU A 137 -1.25 16.96 3.27
CA LEU A 137 -2.69 16.74 3.46
C LEU A 137 -2.98 15.70 4.55
N LEU A 138 -1.97 14.92 4.94
CA LEU A 138 -2.12 13.83 5.91
C LEU A 138 -1.83 14.30 7.33
N ASP A 139 -2.51 13.71 8.31
CA ASP A 139 -2.25 13.94 9.74
C ASP A 139 -0.99 13.23 10.22
N GLY A 140 -0.51 12.23 9.49
CA GLY A 140 0.75 11.54 9.79
C GLY A 140 1.00 10.31 8.93
N VAL A 141 2.11 9.64 9.25
CA VAL A 141 2.52 8.36 8.65
C VAL A 141 2.69 7.34 9.77
N VAL A 142 2.06 6.18 9.65
CA VAL A 142 2.24 5.03 10.54
C VAL A 142 2.89 3.91 9.75
N SER A 143 4.02 3.40 10.25
CA SER A 143 4.83 2.41 9.55
C SER A 143 4.89 1.08 10.31
N MET A 144 4.83 -0.02 9.58
CA MET A 144 5.10 -1.36 10.12
C MET A 144 6.54 -1.53 10.61
N GLU A 145 7.45 -0.61 10.22
CA GLU A 145 8.80 -0.56 10.75
C GLU A 145 8.84 -0.40 12.28
N ASP A 146 7.90 0.36 12.85
CA ASP A 146 7.86 0.64 14.28
C ASP A 146 7.61 -0.63 15.12
N VAL A 147 6.86 -1.58 14.56
CA VAL A 147 6.52 -2.87 15.21
C VAL A 147 7.29 -4.06 14.62
N LYS A 148 8.25 -3.82 13.73
CA LYS A 148 9.17 -4.82 13.16
C LYS A 148 8.46 -6.06 12.60
N THR A 149 7.36 -5.84 11.87
CA THR A 149 6.62 -6.87 11.14
C THR A 149 6.02 -6.28 9.86
N PHE A 150 5.13 -7.00 9.18
CA PHE A 150 4.48 -6.58 7.95
C PHE A 150 2.98 -6.83 8.01
N LYS A 151 2.18 -6.00 7.32
CA LYS A 151 0.78 -6.30 7.05
C LYS A 151 0.68 -7.65 6.31
N PRO A 152 -0.30 -8.50 6.61
CA PRO A 152 -1.49 -8.28 7.42
C PRO A 152 -1.36 -8.74 8.91
N ASN A 153 -0.20 -8.64 9.55
CA ASN A 153 -0.07 -9.01 10.95
C ASN A 153 -0.95 -8.09 11.84
N PRO A 154 -1.80 -8.63 12.74
CA PRO A 154 -2.71 -7.85 13.58
C PRO A 154 -1.99 -6.86 14.51
N ILE A 155 -0.71 -7.11 14.86
CA ILE A 155 0.12 -6.16 15.63
C ILE A 155 0.18 -4.81 14.94
N GLY A 156 0.24 -4.77 13.61
CA GLY A 156 0.29 -3.52 12.86
C GLY A 156 -1.00 -2.70 12.93
N TYR A 157 -2.16 -3.35 12.85
CA TYR A 157 -3.46 -2.66 12.98
C TYR A 157 -3.68 -2.16 14.41
N ASN A 158 -3.22 -2.93 15.41
CA ASN A 158 -3.21 -2.46 16.79
C ASN A 158 -2.31 -1.22 16.96
N HIS A 159 -1.10 -1.28 16.41
CA HIS A 159 -0.16 -0.15 16.42
C HIS A 159 -0.76 1.11 15.76
N PHE A 160 -1.47 0.95 14.63
CA PHE A 160 -2.19 2.05 14.01
C PHE A 160 -3.20 2.68 14.98
N CYS A 161 -4.04 1.87 15.61
CA CYS A 161 -5.04 2.34 16.56
C CYS A 161 -4.41 3.04 17.78
N GLU A 162 -3.33 2.47 18.33
CA GLU A 162 -2.60 3.07 19.45
C GLU A 162 -1.94 4.41 19.07
N SER A 163 -1.30 4.47 17.90
CA SER A 163 -0.59 5.67 17.41
C SER A 163 -1.53 6.82 17.11
N THR A 164 -2.76 6.53 16.71
CA THR A 164 -3.77 7.55 16.35
C THR A 164 -4.80 7.80 17.45
N GLY A 165 -4.76 7.00 18.53
CA GLY A 165 -5.72 7.10 19.65
C GLY A 165 -7.13 6.66 19.28
N CYS A 166 -7.34 5.95 18.16
CA CYS A 166 -8.64 5.49 17.74
C CYS A 166 -8.96 4.07 18.24
N LYS A 167 -10.22 3.69 18.18
CA LYS A 167 -10.67 2.31 18.40
C LYS A 167 -10.90 1.63 17.06
N PRO A 168 -10.69 0.29 16.93
CA PRO A 168 -10.86 -0.41 15.66
C PRO A 168 -12.19 -0.14 14.97
N GLN A 169 -13.30 -0.10 15.72
CA GLN A 169 -14.65 0.16 15.20
C GLN A 169 -14.89 1.61 14.71
N HIS A 170 -13.96 2.53 14.94
CA HIS A 170 -13.96 3.91 14.44
C HIS A 170 -12.81 4.17 13.46
N ALA A 171 -12.10 3.12 13.09
CA ALA A 171 -11.00 3.16 12.14
C ALA A 171 -11.41 2.52 10.82
N TRP A 172 -10.98 3.13 9.74
CA TRP A 172 -11.10 2.61 8.38
C TRP A 172 -9.72 2.25 7.83
N LEU A 173 -9.60 1.09 7.20
CA LEU A 173 -8.50 0.81 6.30
C LEU A 173 -8.98 0.89 4.86
N VAL A 174 -8.25 1.64 4.04
CA VAL A 174 -8.49 1.77 2.60
C VAL A 174 -7.28 1.23 1.87
N SER A 175 -7.47 0.21 1.05
CA SER A 175 -6.37 -0.40 0.31
C SER A 175 -6.83 -0.97 -1.03
N GLY A 176 -5.95 -0.86 -2.04
CA GLY A 176 -6.08 -1.61 -3.29
C GLY A 176 -5.63 -3.08 -3.15
N ASN A 177 -4.99 -3.44 -2.05
CA ASN A 177 -4.46 -4.77 -1.79
C ASN A 177 -5.43 -5.61 -0.95
N ASN A 178 -5.93 -6.73 -1.48
CA ASN A 178 -6.92 -7.59 -0.82
C ASN A 178 -6.45 -8.07 0.55
N PHE A 179 -5.19 -8.51 0.66
CA PHE A 179 -4.64 -9.02 1.92
C PHE A 179 -4.70 -8.01 3.08
N ASP A 180 -4.53 -6.72 2.76
CA ASP A 180 -4.57 -5.64 3.75
C ASP A 180 -6.00 -5.37 4.22
N VAL A 181 -6.95 -5.32 3.27
CA VAL A 181 -8.38 -5.21 3.54
C VAL A 181 -8.87 -6.36 4.43
N ILE A 182 -8.50 -7.61 4.07
CA ILE A 182 -8.84 -8.82 4.83
C ILE A 182 -8.24 -8.77 6.23
N GLY A 183 -6.96 -8.39 6.34
CA GLY A 183 -6.27 -8.28 7.62
C GLY A 183 -6.91 -7.27 8.56
N ALA A 184 -7.20 -6.08 8.07
CA ALA A 184 -7.87 -5.02 8.84
C ALA A 184 -9.30 -5.40 9.23
N LYS A 185 -10.05 -6.02 8.31
CA LYS A 185 -11.42 -6.52 8.60
C LYS A 185 -11.41 -7.58 9.67
N SER A 186 -10.47 -8.53 9.62
CA SER A 186 -10.32 -9.57 10.64
C SER A 186 -9.93 -9.00 12.00
N PHE A 187 -9.26 -7.86 12.03
CA PHE A 187 -8.89 -7.14 13.25
C PHE A 187 -10.06 -6.35 13.86
N GLY A 188 -11.13 -6.11 13.10
CA GLY A 188 -12.33 -5.40 13.54
C GLY A 188 -12.44 -3.93 13.09
N MET A 189 -11.63 -3.51 12.11
CA MET A 189 -11.75 -2.22 11.45
C MET A 189 -12.85 -2.24 10.38
N HIS A 190 -13.39 -1.07 10.05
CA HIS A 190 -14.08 -0.88 8.78
C HIS A 190 -13.06 -0.88 7.64
N THR A 191 -13.49 -1.33 6.47
CA THR A 191 -12.56 -1.45 5.33
C THR A 191 -13.19 -0.99 4.04
N ALA A 192 -12.40 -0.33 3.19
CA ALA A 192 -12.76 -0.03 1.82
C ALA A 192 -11.75 -0.67 0.87
N TRP A 193 -12.22 -1.59 0.02
CA TRP A 193 -11.42 -2.08 -1.08
C TRP A 193 -11.45 -1.08 -2.22
N LEU A 194 -10.32 -0.44 -2.48
CA LEU A 194 -10.13 0.47 -3.60
C LEU A 194 -9.72 -0.33 -4.84
N LYS A 195 -10.70 -0.68 -5.66
CA LYS A 195 -10.55 -1.55 -6.83
C LYS A 195 -9.85 -0.80 -7.97
N ARG A 196 -8.51 -0.71 -7.91
CA ARG A 196 -7.66 -0.02 -8.90
C ARG A 196 -7.67 -0.68 -10.27
N ASN A 197 -7.92 -1.98 -10.35
CA ASN A 197 -8.13 -2.70 -11.59
C ASN A 197 -9.56 -3.21 -11.65
N HIS A 198 -10.30 -2.79 -12.66
CA HIS A 198 -11.71 -3.17 -12.86
C HIS A 198 -11.92 -4.70 -12.90
N ASP A 199 -10.95 -5.44 -13.45
CA ASP A 199 -11.06 -6.91 -13.59
C ASP A 199 -10.56 -7.67 -12.36
N ALA A 200 -10.04 -6.97 -11.33
CA ALA A 200 -9.61 -7.61 -10.11
C ALA A 200 -10.78 -8.30 -9.39
N ILE A 201 -10.49 -9.47 -8.84
CA ILE A 201 -11.43 -10.25 -8.02
C ILE A 201 -10.92 -10.19 -6.58
N PHE A 202 -11.84 -9.95 -5.63
CA PHE A 202 -11.49 -9.98 -4.22
C PHE A 202 -11.25 -11.41 -3.74
N ASP A 203 -10.27 -11.60 -2.84
CA ASP A 203 -9.91 -12.93 -2.34
C ASP A 203 -11.01 -13.53 -1.46
N PRO A 204 -11.44 -14.79 -1.71
CA PRO A 204 -12.57 -15.41 -1.01
C PRO A 204 -12.15 -16.02 0.34
N MET A 205 -11.65 -15.20 1.27
CA MET A 205 -11.17 -15.64 2.59
C MET A 205 -12.19 -15.48 3.73
N GLY A 206 -13.46 -15.23 3.40
CA GLY A 206 -14.52 -15.09 4.40
C GLY A 206 -14.61 -13.73 5.09
N TYR A 207 -13.84 -12.75 4.63
CA TYR A 207 -13.85 -11.36 5.12
C TYR A 207 -14.14 -10.41 3.97
N GLU A 208 -15.40 -10.05 3.82
CA GLU A 208 -15.80 -9.09 2.80
C GLU A 208 -15.46 -7.64 3.23
N PRO A 209 -15.06 -6.76 2.31
CA PRO A 209 -14.87 -5.35 2.60
C PRO A 209 -16.18 -4.70 3.05
N THR A 210 -16.10 -3.68 3.91
CA THR A 210 -17.28 -2.88 4.27
C THR A 210 -17.79 -2.11 3.05
N LEU A 211 -16.88 -1.58 2.23
CA LEU A 211 -17.15 -0.89 0.98
C LEU A 211 -16.23 -1.40 -0.13
N THR A 212 -16.71 -1.37 -1.36
CA THR A 212 -15.89 -1.46 -2.57
C THR A 212 -16.08 -0.19 -3.38
N ILE A 213 -15.00 0.50 -3.67
CA ILE A 213 -15.00 1.76 -4.41
C ILE A 213 -14.04 1.68 -5.59
N SER A 214 -14.29 2.44 -6.64
CA SER A 214 -13.46 2.47 -7.85
C SER A 214 -12.44 3.60 -7.84
N THR A 215 -12.75 4.69 -7.15
CA THR A 215 -11.87 5.86 -7.00
C THR A 215 -11.79 6.28 -5.53
N LEU A 216 -10.67 6.88 -5.15
CA LEU A 216 -10.53 7.39 -3.78
C LEU A 216 -11.48 8.55 -3.50
N THR A 217 -11.90 9.28 -4.54
CA THR A 217 -12.87 10.37 -4.45
C THR A 217 -14.27 9.94 -4.05
N ASP A 218 -14.61 8.65 -4.24
CA ASP A 218 -15.91 8.12 -3.83
C ASP A 218 -16.00 7.88 -2.31
N LEU A 219 -14.85 7.81 -1.63
CA LEU A 219 -14.77 7.28 -0.26
C LEU A 219 -15.49 8.15 0.76
N ALA A 220 -15.28 9.47 0.73
CA ALA A 220 -15.87 10.39 1.71
C ALA A 220 -17.40 10.29 1.70
N HIS A 221 -18.00 10.35 0.51
CA HIS A 221 -19.46 10.23 0.35
C HIS A 221 -19.97 8.86 0.79
N ALA A 222 -19.28 7.77 0.42
CA ALA A 222 -19.67 6.42 0.78
C ALA A 222 -19.60 6.15 2.30
N ILE A 223 -18.66 6.76 3.02
CA ILE A 223 -18.59 6.70 4.50
C ILE A 223 -19.78 7.45 5.11
N ASP A 224 -20.12 8.64 4.59
CA ASP A 224 -21.22 9.46 5.09
C ASP A 224 -22.58 8.77 4.92
N GLU A 225 -22.81 8.11 3.78
CA GLU A 225 -24.04 7.33 3.54
C GLU A 225 -24.23 6.16 4.51
N LEU A 226 -23.14 5.51 4.96
CA LEU A 226 -23.22 4.42 5.94
C LEU A 226 -23.58 4.89 7.35
N HIS A 227 -23.39 6.17 7.64
CA HIS A 227 -23.63 6.73 8.97
C HIS A 227 -24.87 7.65 9.04
N SER A 228 -25.63 7.76 7.92
CA SER A 228 -26.89 8.50 7.80
C SER A 228 -28.08 7.61 8.12
#